data_01984365628138727db432a218a3dfb8
#
_entry.id   01984365628138727db432a218a3dfb8
#
_cell.length_a   1.000
_cell.length_b   1.000
_cell.length_c   1.000
_cell.angle_alpha   90.00
_cell.angle_beta   90.00
_cell.angle_gamma   90.00
#
_symmetry.space_group_name_H-M   'P 1'
#
loop_
_entity.id
_entity.type
_entity.pdbx_description
1 polymer ?
#
loop_
_entity_poly.entity_id
_entity_poly.type
_entity_poly.pdbx_seq_one_letter_code
_entity_poly.pdbx_strand_id
1 'polypeptide(L)'
;TISCIGREAGSGTRDGFESITGTKDACKLDQELTSTGGVIEAVAGNPNAIGYASLSAVEGKNTVKAVTVGGVACTEETVLNGSYAIQRPFVLVTKTGETLSPAAQAFFDYATSSAASQLIKAAGAVPVAK
;
A
#
# COMPACT_ATOMS: atom_id res chain seq x y z
N THR A 1 -10.30 19.55 15.61
CA THR A 1 -10.32 18.07 15.73
C THR A 1 -9.81 17.49 14.44
N ILE A 2 -8.92 16.50 14.49
CA ILE A 2 -8.44 15.76 13.33
C ILE A 2 -9.51 14.73 12.97
N SER A 3 -9.84 14.61 11.68
CA SER A 3 -10.73 13.60 11.14
C SER A 3 -9.92 12.46 10.55
N CYS A 4 -10.03 11.27 11.11
CA CYS A 4 -9.35 10.06 10.66
C CYS A 4 -10.22 9.31 9.65
N ILE A 5 -9.76 9.24 8.40
CA ILE A 5 -10.48 8.61 7.31
C ILE A 5 -9.71 7.38 6.83
N GLY A 6 -10.38 6.25 6.70
CA GLY A 6 -9.74 5.02 6.27
C GLY A 6 -10.65 4.10 5.47
N ARG A 7 -10.17 2.88 5.31
CA ARG A 7 -10.88 1.84 4.56
C ARG A 7 -11.78 1.02 5.49
N GLU A 8 -12.75 0.38 4.88
CA GLU A 8 -13.65 -0.58 5.51
C GLU A 8 -12.92 -1.81 6.07
N ALA A 9 -13.57 -2.52 6.98
CA ALA A 9 -13.10 -3.82 7.46
C ALA A 9 -12.93 -4.81 6.29
N GLY A 10 -11.84 -5.59 6.31
CA GLY A 10 -11.49 -6.53 5.24
C GLY A 10 -10.63 -5.92 4.13
N SER A 11 -10.37 -4.60 4.13
CA SER A 11 -9.42 -3.98 3.22
C SER A 11 -7.98 -4.40 3.55
N GLY A 12 -7.25 -4.92 2.56
CA GLY A 12 -5.83 -5.25 2.72
C GLY A 12 -4.97 -4.02 3.02
N THR A 13 -5.33 -2.83 2.53
CA THR A 13 -4.66 -1.58 2.85
C THR A 13 -4.85 -1.20 4.32
N ARG A 14 -6.07 -1.37 4.85
CA ARG A 14 -6.37 -1.17 6.28
C ARG A 14 -5.60 -2.15 7.15
N ASP A 15 -5.67 -3.43 6.84
CA ASP A 15 -4.97 -4.48 7.60
C ASP A 15 -3.46 -4.23 7.64
N GLY A 16 -2.88 -3.83 6.51
CA GLY A 16 -1.46 -3.46 6.44
C GLY A 16 -1.11 -2.26 7.30
N PHE A 17 -1.89 -1.19 7.23
CA PHE A 17 -1.68 0.01 8.03
C PHE A 17 -1.81 -0.27 9.53
N GLU A 18 -2.89 -0.92 9.95
CA GLU A 18 -3.17 -1.23 11.35
C GLU A 18 -2.13 -2.20 11.95
N SER A 19 -1.66 -3.18 11.16
CA SER A 19 -0.62 -4.11 11.60
C SER A 19 0.71 -3.42 11.85
N ILE A 20 1.12 -2.53 10.94
CA ILE A 20 2.41 -1.82 11.06
C ILE A 20 2.38 -0.77 12.17
N THR A 21 1.25 -0.09 12.35
CA THR A 21 1.10 0.93 13.39
C THR A 21 0.74 0.37 14.76
N GLY A 22 0.47 -0.95 14.84
CA GLY A 22 0.05 -1.59 16.09
C GLY A 22 -1.35 -1.18 16.54
N THR A 23 -2.20 -0.72 15.61
CA THR A 23 -3.55 -0.22 15.91
C THR A 23 -4.65 -1.20 15.52
N LYS A 24 -4.31 -2.45 15.20
CA LYS A 24 -5.26 -3.49 14.83
C LYS A 24 -6.32 -3.65 15.93
N ASP A 25 -7.58 -3.71 15.51
CA ASP A 25 -8.76 -3.79 16.39
C ASP A 25 -8.97 -2.59 17.35
N ALA A 26 -8.05 -1.61 17.34
CA ALA A 26 -8.12 -0.41 18.16
C ALA A 26 -8.23 0.90 17.34
N CYS A 27 -8.06 0.82 16.03
CA CYS A 27 -8.13 1.97 15.14
C CYS A 27 -9.56 2.51 15.08
N LYS A 28 -9.75 3.74 15.55
CA LYS A 28 -11.03 4.45 15.47
C LYS A 28 -10.99 5.40 14.29
N LEU A 29 -11.82 5.15 13.30
CA LEU A 29 -11.99 5.99 12.13
C LEU A 29 -13.27 6.81 12.29
N ASP A 30 -13.22 8.08 11.90
CA ASP A 30 -14.40 8.94 11.83
C ASP A 30 -15.22 8.63 10.56
N GLN A 31 -14.55 8.12 9.52
CA GLN A 31 -15.17 7.72 8.28
C GLN A 31 -14.49 6.47 7.71
N GLU A 32 -15.30 5.48 7.33
CA GLU A 32 -14.87 4.27 6.63
C GLU A 32 -15.39 4.28 5.19
N LEU A 33 -14.51 4.06 4.22
CA LEU A 33 -14.82 4.11 2.81
C LEU A 33 -14.41 2.83 2.09
N THR A 34 -15.16 2.48 1.05
CA THR A 34 -15.02 1.21 0.32
C THR A 34 -13.98 1.26 -0.81
N SER A 35 -13.33 2.40 -1.03
CA SER A 35 -12.30 2.54 -2.05
C SER A 35 -11.16 3.46 -1.61
N THR A 36 -9.96 3.20 -2.11
CA THR A 36 -8.79 4.06 -1.89
C THR A 36 -9.00 5.44 -2.51
N GLY A 37 -9.61 5.52 -3.69
CA GLY A 37 -9.96 6.80 -4.32
C GLY A 37 -10.90 7.63 -3.45
N GLY A 38 -11.91 7.01 -2.87
CA GLY A 38 -12.83 7.68 -1.94
C GLY A 38 -12.12 8.25 -0.71
N VAL A 39 -11.14 7.52 -0.15
CA VAL A 39 -10.32 8.05 0.96
C VAL A 39 -9.55 9.30 0.54
N ILE A 40 -8.93 9.28 -0.63
CA ILE A 40 -8.18 10.43 -1.16
C ILE A 40 -9.09 11.63 -1.37
N GLU A 41 -10.25 11.43 -1.97
CA GLU A 41 -11.24 12.51 -2.21
C GLU A 41 -11.76 13.10 -0.90
N ALA A 42 -12.07 12.27 0.09
CA ALA A 42 -12.54 12.72 1.39
C ALA A 42 -11.47 13.51 2.16
N VAL A 43 -10.20 13.10 2.08
CA VAL A 43 -9.07 13.85 2.65
C VAL A 43 -8.85 15.17 1.89
N ALA A 44 -8.92 15.15 0.56
CA ALA A 44 -8.78 16.36 -0.26
C ALA A 44 -9.87 17.41 0.04
N GLY A 45 -11.07 16.98 0.37
CA GLY A 45 -12.20 17.84 0.69
C GLY A 45 -12.23 18.38 2.12
N ASN A 46 -11.34 17.91 3.01
CA ASN A 46 -11.36 18.30 4.42
C ASN A 46 -9.93 18.63 4.92
N PRO A 47 -9.62 19.91 5.17
CA PRO A 47 -8.29 20.34 5.61
C PRO A 47 -7.87 19.79 6.99
N ASN A 48 -8.81 19.26 7.76
CA ASN A 48 -8.55 18.63 9.05
C ASN A 48 -8.46 17.10 8.97
N ALA A 49 -8.54 16.53 7.77
CA ALA A 49 -8.52 15.08 7.59
C ALA A 49 -7.10 14.53 7.41
N ILE A 50 -6.93 13.31 7.90
CA ILE A 50 -5.79 12.44 7.62
C ILE A 50 -6.31 11.07 7.23
N GLY A 51 -5.62 10.40 6.32
CA GLY A 51 -5.97 9.06 5.88
C GLY A 51 -4.75 8.27 5.43
N TYR A 52 -4.96 7.06 4.98
CA TYR A 52 -3.92 6.21 4.41
C TYR A 52 -4.36 5.66 3.05
N ALA A 53 -3.39 5.50 2.17
CA ALA A 53 -3.58 4.97 0.81
C ALA A 53 -2.28 4.31 0.34
N SER A 54 -2.34 3.57 -0.77
CA SER A 54 -1.13 3.07 -1.43
C SER A 54 -0.34 4.24 -2.06
N LEU A 55 0.99 4.12 -2.11
CA LEU A 55 1.87 5.14 -2.70
C LEU A 55 1.42 5.52 -4.12
N SER A 56 1.17 4.55 -4.97
CA SER A 56 0.73 4.78 -6.36
C SER A 56 -0.59 5.53 -6.49
N ALA A 57 -1.49 5.38 -5.53
CA ALA A 57 -2.76 6.10 -5.55
C ALA A 57 -2.61 7.59 -5.19
N VAL A 58 -1.54 7.94 -4.47
CA VAL A 58 -1.22 9.31 -4.03
C VAL A 58 -0.26 9.99 -5.00
N GLU A 59 0.59 9.22 -5.66
CA GLU A 59 1.60 9.72 -6.59
C GLU A 59 0.96 10.52 -7.74
N GLY A 60 1.52 11.72 -8.00
CA GLY A 60 0.97 12.64 -9.01
C GLY A 60 -0.32 13.37 -8.61
N LYS A 61 -0.85 13.16 -7.40
CA LYS A 61 -2.00 13.92 -6.91
C LYS A 61 -1.56 15.24 -6.28
N ASN A 62 -2.16 16.34 -6.74
CA ASN A 62 -1.91 17.69 -6.21
C ASN A 62 -2.92 18.09 -5.12
N THR A 63 -3.95 17.27 -4.91
CA THR A 63 -5.05 17.54 -3.97
C THR A 63 -4.78 17.05 -2.55
N VAL A 64 -3.81 16.17 -2.40
CA VAL A 64 -3.37 15.62 -1.11
C VAL A 64 -1.85 15.64 -1.01
N LYS A 65 -1.33 15.57 0.22
CA LYS A 65 0.10 15.54 0.50
C LYS A 65 0.45 14.26 1.22
N ALA A 66 1.41 13.50 0.70
CA ALA A 66 2.02 12.39 1.45
C ALA A 66 2.83 12.97 2.62
N VAL A 67 2.56 12.48 3.83
CA VAL A 67 3.27 12.93 5.03
C VAL A 67 4.56 12.14 5.23
N THR A 68 5.55 12.80 5.84
CA THR A 68 6.76 12.12 6.31
C THR A 68 6.47 11.31 7.56
N VAL A 69 7.14 10.18 7.72
CA VAL A 69 7.07 9.34 8.93
C VAL A 69 8.48 9.23 9.50
N GLY A 70 8.65 9.64 10.75
CA GLY A 70 9.98 9.70 11.38
C GLY A 70 10.97 10.62 10.65
N GLY A 71 10.48 11.66 9.94
CA GLY A 71 11.29 12.55 9.12
C GLY A 71 11.61 12.02 7.71
N VAL A 72 11.19 10.78 7.37
CA VAL A 72 11.43 10.15 6.08
C VAL A 72 10.25 10.40 5.13
N ALA A 73 10.52 10.87 3.93
CA ALA A 73 9.50 11.06 2.90
C ALA A 73 9.07 9.73 2.28
N CYS A 74 7.80 9.64 1.86
CA CYS A 74 7.27 8.46 1.17
C CYS A 74 7.61 8.54 -0.32
N THR A 75 8.64 7.79 -0.73
CA THR A 75 9.09 7.66 -2.12
C THR A 75 9.33 6.19 -2.46
N GLU A 76 9.40 5.83 -3.76
CA GLU A 76 9.79 4.47 -4.16
C GLU A 76 11.12 4.06 -3.51
N GLU A 77 12.11 4.94 -3.50
CA GLU A 77 13.44 4.67 -2.93
C GLU A 77 13.37 4.37 -1.43
N THR A 78 12.66 5.19 -0.66
CA THR A 78 12.57 5.03 0.80
C THR A 78 11.71 3.84 1.22
N VAL A 79 10.76 3.45 0.37
CA VAL A 79 10.00 2.20 0.52
C VAL A 79 10.89 0.99 0.22
N LEU A 80 11.65 1.00 -0.88
CA LEU A 80 12.53 -0.11 -1.28
C LEU A 80 13.67 -0.35 -0.29
N ASN A 81 14.29 0.70 0.22
CA ASN A 81 15.39 0.57 1.18
C ASN A 81 14.92 0.36 2.63
N GLY A 82 13.60 0.36 2.86
CA GLY A 82 13.00 0.11 4.17
C GLY A 82 13.05 1.28 5.16
N SER A 83 13.52 2.46 4.75
CA SER A 83 13.59 3.63 5.64
C SER A 83 12.23 4.26 5.91
N TYR A 84 11.27 4.15 4.98
CA TYR A 84 9.88 4.55 5.24
C TYR A 84 9.15 3.45 6.02
N ALA A 85 8.85 3.72 7.29
CA ALA A 85 8.39 2.71 8.23
C ALA A 85 7.02 2.09 7.90
N ILE A 86 6.12 2.85 7.24
CA ILE A 86 4.79 2.35 6.88
C ILE A 86 4.83 1.77 5.47
N GLN A 87 5.33 0.55 5.35
CA GLN A 87 5.40 -0.19 4.10
C GLN A 87 5.24 -1.68 4.36
N ARG A 88 4.74 -2.43 3.38
CA ARG A 88 4.62 -3.89 3.47
C ARG A 88 4.90 -4.54 2.12
N PRO A 89 5.54 -5.72 2.09
CA PRO A 89 5.73 -6.47 0.87
C PRO A 89 4.44 -7.16 0.43
N PHE A 90 4.25 -7.29 -0.89
CA PHE A 90 3.36 -8.30 -1.46
C PHE A 90 4.13 -9.61 -1.56
N VAL A 91 3.54 -10.70 -1.09
CA VAL A 91 4.19 -12.01 -1.03
C VAL A 91 3.40 -12.99 -1.91
N LEU A 92 4.09 -13.61 -2.87
CA LEU A 92 3.56 -14.75 -3.59
C LEU A 92 3.69 -16.00 -2.71
N VAL A 93 2.61 -16.75 -2.60
CA VAL A 93 2.54 -17.93 -1.74
C VAL A 93 2.37 -19.18 -2.59
N THR A 94 3.19 -20.20 -2.34
CA THR A 94 3.10 -21.52 -2.96
C THR A 94 2.96 -22.60 -1.87
N LYS A 95 2.41 -23.73 -2.22
CA LYS A 95 2.24 -24.83 -1.27
C LYS A 95 3.60 -25.50 -0.99
N THR A 96 3.95 -25.63 0.28
CA THR A 96 5.21 -26.24 0.71
C THR A 96 5.28 -27.71 0.30
N GLY A 97 6.40 -28.13 -0.29
CA GLY A 97 6.64 -29.52 -0.68
C GLY A 97 5.98 -29.95 -1.99
N GLU A 98 5.29 -29.05 -2.70
CA GLU A 98 4.71 -29.34 -4.00
C GLU A 98 5.40 -28.57 -5.13
N THR A 99 5.58 -29.23 -6.26
CA THR A 99 6.10 -28.60 -7.48
C THR A 99 4.95 -27.86 -8.18
N LEU A 100 5.20 -26.64 -8.58
CA LEU A 100 4.24 -25.86 -9.37
C LEU A 100 4.01 -26.53 -10.74
N SER A 101 2.80 -26.40 -11.28
CA SER A 101 2.56 -26.72 -12.67
C SER A 101 3.42 -25.85 -13.58
N PRO A 102 3.77 -26.27 -14.82
CA PRO A 102 4.57 -25.47 -15.74
C PRO A 102 4.02 -24.05 -15.96
N ALA A 103 2.71 -23.91 -16.06
CA ALA A 103 2.06 -22.62 -16.23
C ALA A 103 2.17 -21.74 -14.97
N ALA A 104 1.97 -22.30 -13.78
CA ALA A 104 2.12 -21.57 -12.52
C ALA A 104 3.58 -21.17 -12.26
N GLN A 105 4.54 -22.03 -12.61
CA GLN A 105 5.97 -21.73 -12.52
C GLN A 105 6.35 -20.58 -13.46
N ALA A 106 5.90 -20.61 -14.72
CA ALA A 106 6.16 -19.55 -15.69
C ALA A 106 5.59 -18.20 -15.21
N PHE A 107 4.39 -18.19 -14.64
CA PHE A 107 3.82 -16.98 -14.04
C PHE A 107 4.66 -16.48 -12.85
N PHE A 108 5.04 -17.37 -11.95
CA PHE A 108 5.85 -17.03 -10.79
C PHE A 108 7.20 -16.43 -11.21
N ASP A 109 7.88 -17.06 -12.16
CA ASP A 109 9.18 -16.61 -12.67
C ASP A 109 9.06 -15.24 -13.35
N TYR A 110 8.02 -15.03 -14.15
CA TYR A 110 7.74 -13.73 -14.76
C TYR A 110 7.44 -12.65 -13.71
N ALA A 111 6.51 -12.92 -12.80
CA ALA A 111 6.09 -11.97 -11.77
C ALA A 111 7.21 -11.55 -10.82
N THR A 112 8.23 -12.41 -10.63
CA THR A 112 9.41 -12.13 -9.80
C THR A 112 10.61 -11.61 -10.58
N SER A 113 10.49 -11.49 -11.90
CA SER A 113 11.55 -10.98 -12.78
C SER A 113 11.49 -9.47 -12.99
N SER A 114 12.59 -8.87 -13.41
CA SER A 114 12.64 -7.46 -13.81
C SER A 114 11.74 -7.14 -15.01
N ALA A 115 11.39 -8.13 -15.85
CA ALA A 115 10.48 -7.96 -16.97
C ALA A 115 9.05 -7.54 -16.54
N ALA A 116 8.63 -7.91 -15.33
CA ALA A 116 7.32 -7.52 -14.79
C ALA A 116 7.30 -6.11 -14.19
N SER A 117 8.43 -5.42 -14.04
CA SER A 117 8.53 -4.16 -13.30
C SER A 117 7.56 -3.09 -13.78
N GLN A 118 7.39 -2.92 -15.10
CA GLN A 118 6.47 -1.93 -15.65
C GLN A 118 5.00 -2.25 -15.33
N LEU A 119 4.63 -3.54 -15.37
CA LEU A 119 3.28 -3.98 -15.04
C LEU A 119 3.01 -3.83 -13.53
N ILE A 120 4.00 -4.14 -12.68
CA ILE A 120 3.92 -3.97 -11.23
C ILE A 120 3.70 -2.49 -10.88
N LYS A 121 4.46 -1.58 -11.50
CA LYS A 121 4.27 -0.13 -11.36
C LYS A 121 2.89 0.31 -11.82
N ALA A 122 2.45 -0.13 -12.99
CA ALA A 122 1.12 0.19 -13.52
C ALA A 122 -0.02 -0.33 -12.62
N ALA A 123 0.19 -1.46 -11.95
CA ALA A 123 -0.74 -2.01 -10.96
C ALA A 123 -0.68 -1.30 -9.59
N GLY A 124 0.26 -0.37 -9.41
CA GLY A 124 0.34 0.44 -8.21
C GLY A 124 1.21 -0.10 -7.08
N ALA A 125 2.10 -1.01 -7.39
CA ALA A 125 3.08 -1.52 -6.44
C ALA A 125 4.51 -1.08 -6.81
N VAL A 126 5.40 -1.10 -5.85
CA VAL A 126 6.83 -0.81 -6.06
C VAL A 126 7.52 -2.13 -6.41
N PRO A 127 8.12 -2.28 -7.60
CA PRO A 127 8.80 -3.51 -7.98
C PRO A 127 10.06 -3.70 -7.15
N VAL A 128 10.23 -4.89 -6.59
CA VAL A 128 11.48 -5.30 -5.95
C VAL A 128 12.42 -5.79 -7.05
N ALA A 129 13.48 -5.02 -7.32
CA ALA A 129 14.52 -5.46 -8.25
C ALA A 129 15.26 -6.68 -7.68
N LYS A 130 15.26 -7.78 -8.42
CA LYS A 130 16.20 -8.89 -8.22
C LYS A 130 17.31 -8.82 -9.26
#